data_4265f8857d4ecd9582a0689d12f4eea8
#
_entry.id   4265f8857d4ecd9582a0689d12f4eea8
#
_cell.length_a   1.000
_cell.length_b   1.000
_cell.length_c   1.000
_cell.angle_alpha   90.00
_cell.angle_beta   90.00
_cell.angle_gamma   90.00
#
_symmetry.space_group_name_H-M   'P 1'
#
loop_
_entity.id
_entity.type
_entity.pdbx_description
1 polymer ?
#
loop_
_entity_poly.entity_id
_entity_poly.type
_entity_poly.pdbx_seq_one_letter_code
_entity_poly.pdbx_strand_id
1 'polypeptide(L)'
;MKCKLCLENEDIQESHIIPDAFFRFVKDKNDNVGKYIEVSEAGNKLGQVSYSEKLLCRKCEQNFSKEFESYVIEFTLRNPKNIGVSSKRSTKQITFTNLDYRKLKLFQMSLLWRAAISSLDFYKYVQVEPEILELLRKSLCELTPFEPHILPCFMDRVFLNSPDKNLSLSDLKQSKSSIFNPKKTVSKPLGIEYVTFIFGGFEWRIWLHKCSEFYVHEKKVINPSGVLISPIVNIETNELLRGAGVIARGNELKGKGLK
;
A
#
# COMPACT_ATOMS: atom_id res chain seq x y z
N MET A 1 27.87 -2.29 6.03
CA MET A 1 26.50 -2.38 6.63
C MET A 1 25.91 -3.72 6.23
N LYS A 2 25.35 -4.49 7.17
CA LYS A 2 24.70 -5.77 6.87
C LYS A 2 23.26 -5.59 6.43
N CYS A 3 22.78 -6.52 5.60
CA CYS A 3 21.39 -6.60 5.18
C CYS A 3 20.45 -6.69 6.40
N LYS A 4 19.46 -5.83 6.47
CA LYS A 4 18.50 -5.81 7.59
C LYS A 4 17.62 -7.06 7.65
N LEU A 5 17.44 -7.78 6.51
CA LEU A 5 16.60 -8.98 6.43
C LEU A 5 17.39 -10.24 6.80
N CYS A 6 18.41 -10.62 6.02
CA CYS A 6 19.17 -11.86 6.23
C CYS A 6 20.27 -11.74 7.28
N LEU A 7 20.70 -10.52 7.64
CA LEU A 7 21.77 -10.20 8.61
C LEU A 7 23.17 -10.68 8.21
N GLU A 8 23.33 -11.17 6.98
CA GLU A 8 24.57 -11.82 6.51
C GLU A 8 25.29 -10.97 5.45
N ASN A 9 24.62 -10.69 4.35
CA ASN A 9 25.21 -10.07 3.17
C ASN A 9 25.41 -8.55 3.34
N GLU A 10 26.45 -8.01 2.70
CA GLU A 10 26.84 -6.60 2.77
C GLU A 10 26.68 -5.83 1.45
N ASP A 11 26.32 -6.50 0.35
CA ASP A 11 26.01 -5.86 -0.95
C ASP A 11 24.61 -5.20 -0.91
N ILE A 12 24.51 -4.11 -0.14
CA ILE A 12 23.25 -3.45 0.18
C ILE A 12 22.80 -2.55 -0.97
N GLN A 13 21.55 -2.74 -1.37
CA GLN A 13 20.90 -1.99 -2.45
C GLN A 13 19.98 -0.90 -1.89
N GLU A 14 19.65 0.07 -2.74
CA GLU A 14 18.57 1.04 -2.51
C GLU A 14 17.23 0.33 -2.58
N SER A 15 16.60 0.11 -1.44
CA SER A 15 15.32 -0.59 -1.27
C SER A 15 14.17 0.40 -1.30
N HIS A 16 13.22 0.21 -2.20
CA HIS A 16 11.97 0.97 -2.23
C HIS A 16 10.93 0.26 -1.36
N ILE A 17 10.47 0.90 -0.29
CA ILE A 17 9.45 0.33 0.61
C ILE A 17 8.12 0.18 -0.14
N ILE A 18 7.61 1.27 -0.71
CA ILE A 18 6.58 1.22 -1.76
C ILE A 18 7.32 1.07 -3.08
N PRO A 19 7.07 0.03 -3.89
CA PRO A 19 7.83 -0.21 -5.11
C PRO A 19 7.87 0.99 -6.06
N ASP A 20 9.03 1.26 -6.65
CA ASP A 20 9.28 2.42 -7.53
C ASP A 20 8.29 2.52 -8.72
N ALA A 21 7.73 1.40 -9.14
CA ALA A 21 6.71 1.38 -10.19
C ALA A 21 5.50 2.27 -9.86
N PHE A 22 5.11 2.39 -8.58
CA PHE A 22 4.02 3.27 -8.16
C PHE A 22 4.42 4.74 -8.23
N PHE A 23 5.64 5.09 -7.86
CA PHE A 23 6.17 6.46 -8.00
C PHE A 23 6.31 6.84 -9.47
N ARG A 24 6.82 5.95 -10.32
CA ARG A 24 6.87 6.15 -11.77
C ARG A 24 5.49 6.32 -12.40
N PHE A 25 4.48 5.65 -11.87
CA PHE A 25 3.11 5.79 -12.34
C PHE A 25 2.52 7.17 -12.01
N VAL A 26 2.90 7.76 -10.86
CA VAL A 26 2.45 9.09 -10.41
C VAL A 26 3.18 10.23 -11.13
N LYS A 27 4.40 10.00 -11.58
CA LYS A 27 5.18 11.01 -12.33
C LYS A 27 4.49 11.36 -13.63
N ASP A 28 4.41 12.65 -13.94
CA ASP A 28 3.76 13.11 -15.17
C ASP A 28 4.61 12.72 -16.40
N LYS A 29 4.00 12.00 -17.33
CA LYS A 29 4.67 11.56 -18.56
C LYS A 29 4.84 12.68 -19.59
N ASN A 30 4.08 13.77 -19.44
CA ASN A 30 4.11 14.91 -20.35
C ASN A 30 5.18 15.94 -19.97
N ASP A 31 5.77 15.80 -18.80
CA ASP A 31 6.90 16.60 -18.36
C ASP A 31 8.18 15.75 -18.52
N ASN A 32 9.07 16.16 -19.43
CA ASN A 32 10.36 15.52 -19.69
C ASN A 32 11.23 15.34 -18.42
N VAL A 33 10.83 15.94 -17.31
CA VAL A 33 11.53 15.91 -16.02
C VAL A 33 10.95 14.88 -15.06
N GLY A 34 9.76 14.29 -15.35
CA GLY A 34 9.14 13.24 -14.53
C GLY A 34 8.85 13.67 -13.09
N LYS A 35 8.26 14.85 -12.90
CA LYS A 35 7.94 15.42 -11.58
C LYS A 35 6.58 14.94 -11.06
N TYR A 36 6.45 14.93 -9.76
CA TYR A 36 5.18 14.81 -9.04
C TYR A 36 5.02 15.97 -8.06
N ILE A 37 3.80 16.21 -7.59
CA ILE A 37 3.54 17.20 -6.54
C ILE A 37 3.45 16.46 -5.20
N GLU A 38 4.28 16.85 -4.25
CA GLU A 38 4.17 16.46 -2.86
C GLU A 38 3.38 17.54 -2.11
N VAL A 39 2.24 17.15 -1.55
CA VAL A 39 1.37 18.01 -0.76
C VAL A 39 1.57 17.67 0.71
N SER A 40 1.88 18.65 1.54
CA SER A 40 2.06 18.51 2.99
C SER A 40 1.47 19.73 3.71
N GLU A 41 1.38 19.65 5.04
CA GLU A 41 0.97 20.81 5.86
C GLU A 41 1.93 22.01 5.69
N ALA A 42 3.20 21.76 5.37
CA ALA A 42 4.19 22.78 5.10
C ALA A 42 4.07 23.43 3.70
N GLY A 43 3.08 22.99 2.89
CA GLY A 43 2.85 23.46 1.53
C GLY A 43 3.18 22.41 0.46
N ASN A 44 2.99 22.82 -0.80
CA ASN A 44 3.19 21.95 -1.96
C ASN A 44 4.61 22.13 -2.51
N LYS A 45 5.30 21.02 -2.80
CA LYS A 45 6.60 21.04 -3.47
C LYS A 45 6.66 20.08 -4.64
N LEU A 46 7.51 20.36 -5.61
CA LEU A 46 7.80 19.44 -6.72
C LEU A 46 8.84 18.43 -6.26
N GLY A 47 8.51 17.13 -6.38
CA GLY A 47 9.40 16.02 -6.09
C GLY A 47 9.76 15.24 -7.35
N GLN A 48 10.92 14.61 -7.36
CA GLN A 48 11.39 13.75 -8.45
C GLN A 48 11.88 12.39 -7.93
N VAL A 49 12.26 12.33 -6.67
CA VAL A 49 12.95 11.18 -6.06
C VAL A 49 11.91 10.24 -5.43
N SER A 50 12.00 8.96 -5.75
CA SER A 50 11.29 7.92 -5.01
C SER A 50 11.96 7.68 -3.66
N TYR A 51 11.17 7.35 -2.64
CA TYR A 51 11.67 7.12 -1.28
C TYR A 51 12.33 5.75 -1.20
N SER A 52 13.65 5.71 -1.29
CA SER A 52 14.50 4.52 -1.15
C SER A 52 15.52 4.68 -0.04
N GLU A 53 15.94 3.59 0.54
CA GLU A 53 16.92 3.52 1.61
C GLU A 53 17.74 2.22 1.53
N LYS A 54 18.98 2.24 1.95
CA LYS A 54 19.85 1.06 1.99
C LYS A 54 19.43 0.08 3.08
N LEU A 55 18.55 -0.86 2.74
CA LEU A 55 17.99 -1.83 3.69
C LEU A 55 18.38 -3.28 3.40
N LEU A 56 18.27 -3.72 2.15
CA LEU A 56 18.39 -5.11 1.75
C LEU A 56 19.59 -5.35 0.85
N CYS A 57 20.19 -6.54 0.92
CA CYS A 57 21.18 -6.96 -0.06
C CYS A 57 20.52 -7.31 -1.40
N ARG A 58 21.29 -7.34 -2.48
CA ARG A 58 20.85 -7.65 -3.84
C ARG A 58 20.02 -8.94 -3.90
N LYS A 59 20.46 -10.00 -3.23
CA LYS A 59 19.72 -11.28 -3.20
C LYS A 59 18.33 -11.14 -2.59
N CYS A 60 18.22 -10.44 -1.45
CA CYS A 60 16.94 -10.24 -0.76
C CYS A 60 16.00 -9.34 -1.58
N GLU A 61 16.50 -8.27 -2.21
CA GLU A 61 15.74 -7.40 -3.11
C GLU A 61 15.18 -8.19 -4.31
N GLN A 62 16.04 -8.99 -4.96
CA GLN A 62 15.61 -9.81 -6.10
C GLN A 62 14.56 -10.84 -5.70
N ASN A 63 14.69 -11.46 -4.52
CA ASN A 63 13.69 -12.38 -4.00
C ASN A 63 12.35 -11.67 -3.79
N PHE A 64 12.32 -10.52 -3.16
CA PHE A 64 11.08 -9.75 -2.93
C PHE A 64 10.42 -9.37 -4.25
N SER A 65 11.21 -8.84 -5.19
CA SER A 65 10.72 -8.46 -6.52
C SER A 65 10.08 -9.64 -7.25
N LYS A 66 10.73 -10.82 -7.27
CA LYS A 66 10.28 -12.02 -7.96
C LYS A 66 9.07 -12.69 -7.26
N GLU A 67 9.16 -12.84 -5.94
CA GLU A 67 8.22 -13.65 -5.18
C GLU A 67 6.86 -12.98 -4.97
N PHE A 68 6.80 -11.64 -4.90
CA PHE A 68 5.53 -10.96 -4.62
C PHE A 68 5.37 -9.54 -5.21
N GLU A 69 6.42 -8.70 -5.32
CA GLU A 69 6.21 -7.32 -5.74
C GLU A 69 5.74 -7.21 -7.18
N SER A 70 6.34 -8.00 -8.10
CA SER A 70 5.93 -8.03 -9.50
C SER A 70 4.45 -8.39 -9.66
N TYR A 71 3.95 -9.34 -8.86
CA TYR A 71 2.55 -9.72 -8.85
C TYR A 71 1.64 -8.56 -8.42
N VAL A 72 2.01 -7.85 -7.33
CA VAL A 72 1.18 -6.76 -6.82
C VAL A 72 1.18 -5.56 -7.76
N ILE A 73 2.32 -5.24 -8.37
CA ILE A 73 2.42 -4.20 -9.40
C ILE A 73 1.50 -4.53 -10.59
N GLU A 74 1.55 -5.77 -11.07
CA GLU A 74 0.69 -6.25 -12.15
C GLU A 74 -0.79 -6.15 -11.78
N PHE A 75 -1.17 -6.67 -10.59
CA PHE A 75 -2.52 -6.63 -10.07
C PHE A 75 -3.06 -5.19 -9.95
N THR A 76 -2.30 -4.29 -9.36
CA THR A 76 -2.80 -2.94 -9.03
C THR A 76 -2.75 -1.97 -10.19
N LEU A 77 -1.67 -1.98 -10.99
CA LEU A 77 -1.47 -1.00 -12.06
C LEU A 77 -1.99 -1.47 -13.42
N ARG A 78 -1.90 -2.78 -13.71
CA ARG A 78 -2.18 -3.31 -15.06
C ARG A 78 -3.49 -4.08 -15.18
N ASN A 79 -4.12 -4.49 -14.06
CA ASN A 79 -5.36 -5.27 -14.02
C ASN A 79 -5.26 -6.55 -14.87
N PRO A 80 -4.52 -7.56 -14.43
CA PRO A 80 -4.28 -8.78 -15.19
C PRO A 80 -5.57 -9.55 -15.46
N LYS A 81 -5.67 -10.17 -16.63
CA LYS A 81 -6.89 -10.85 -17.10
C LYS A 81 -7.30 -12.07 -16.26
N ASN A 82 -6.36 -12.68 -15.55
CA ASN A 82 -6.59 -13.84 -14.68
C ASN A 82 -7.23 -13.50 -13.33
N ILE A 83 -7.31 -12.22 -12.97
CA ILE A 83 -8.00 -11.77 -11.77
C ILE A 83 -9.40 -11.33 -12.14
N GLY A 84 -10.40 -12.01 -11.58
CA GLY A 84 -11.79 -11.64 -11.75
C GLY A 84 -12.13 -10.41 -10.91
N VAL A 85 -12.84 -9.46 -11.52
CA VAL A 85 -13.32 -8.26 -10.85
C VAL A 85 -14.81 -8.10 -11.11
N SER A 86 -15.62 -8.10 -10.06
CA SER A 86 -17.03 -7.78 -10.14
C SER A 86 -17.39 -6.67 -9.17
N SER A 87 -18.26 -5.76 -9.58
CA SER A 87 -18.72 -4.66 -8.73
C SER A 87 -20.23 -4.74 -8.52
N LYS A 88 -20.67 -4.59 -7.27
CA LYS A 88 -22.09 -4.37 -6.94
C LYS A 88 -22.27 -2.91 -6.55
N ARG A 89 -22.89 -2.12 -7.43
CA ARG A 89 -23.14 -0.68 -7.19
C ARG A 89 -23.98 -0.42 -5.94
N SER A 90 -24.99 -1.26 -5.69
CA SER A 90 -25.88 -1.11 -4.53
C SER A 90 -25.18 -1.24 -3.18
N THR A 91 -24.10 -2.02 -3.11
CA THR A 91 -23.37 -2.27 -1.85
C THR A 91 -22.08 -1.46 -1.72
N LYS A 92 -21.71 -0.65 -2.72
CA LYS A 92 -20.44 0.07 -2.79
C LYS A 92 -19.25 -0.85 -2.53
N GLN A 93 -19.26 -2.05 -3.14
CA GLN A 93 -18.22 -3.07 -2.96
C GLN A 93 -17.70 -3.58 -4.31
N ILE A 94 -16.44 -3.98 -4.31
CA ILE A 94 -15.80 -4.70 -5.41
C ILE A 94 -15.36 -6.06 -4.88
N THR A 95 -15.68 -7.11 -5.61
CA THR A 95 -15.20 -8.46 -5.32
C THR A 95 -14.07 -8.80 -6.28
N PHE A 96 -12.93 -9.17 -5.74
CA PHE A 96 -11.80 -9.73 -6.46
C PHE A 96 -11.79 -11.24 -6.29
N THR A 97 -11.44 -11.98 -7.35
CA THR A 97 -11.29 -13.44 -7.34
C THR A 97 -9.97 -13.84 -7.97
N ASN A 98 -9.50 -15.05 -7.69
CA ASN A 98 -8.21 -15.58 -8.13
C ASN A 98 -6.99 -14.78 -7.64
N LEU A 99 -7.09 -14.19 -6.45
CA LEU A 99 -5.99 -13.53 -5.81
C LEU A 99 -4.99 -14.55 -5.23
N ASP A 100 -3.70 -14.31 -5.44
CA ASP A 100 -2.64 -15.10 -4.80
C ASP A 100 -2.43 -14.60 -3.36
N TYR A 101 -2.95 -15.35 -2.40
CA TYR A 101 -2.85 -15.05 -0.97
C TYR A 101 -1.40 -14.91 -0.52
N ARG A 102 -0.55 -15.88 -0.87
CA ARG A 102 0.85 -15.89 -0.43
C ARG A 102 1.57 -14.62 -0.86
N LYS A 103 1.44 -14.26 -2.13
CA LYS A 103 2.10 -13.07 -2.69
C LYS A 103 1.57 -11.77 -2.09
N LEU A 104 0.26 -11.64 -1.96
CA LEU A 104 -0.35 -10.45 -1.34
C LEU A 104 0.02 -10.31 0.14
N LYS A 105 0.00 -11.42 0.88
CA LYS A 105 0.32 -11.40 2.31
C LYS A 105 1.79 -11.07 2.56
N LEU A 106 2.72 -11.70 1.84
CA LEU A 106 4.15 -11.39 1.92
C LEU A 106 4.44 -9.95 1.54
N PHE A 107 3.79 -9.44 0.49
CA PHE A 107 3.93 -8.04 0.09
C PHE A 107 3.54 -7.08 1.23
N GLN A 108 2.39 -7.30 1.87
CA GLN A 108 1.93 -6.46 2.98
C GLN A 108 2.84 -6.55 4.21
N MET A 109 3.30 -7.76 4.54
CA MET A 109 4.26 -7.96 5.62
C MET A 109 5.57 -7.22 5.32
N SER A 110 6.03 -7.25 4.07
CA SER A 110 7.22 -6.54 3.60
C SER A 110 7.05 -5.02 3.66
N LEU A 111 5.89 -4.49 3.27
CA LEU A 111 5.57 -3.06 3.40
C LEU A 111 5.67 -2.60 4.85
N LEU A 112 4.97 -3.32 5.74
CA LEU A 112 4.94 -2.99 7.18
C LEU A 112 6.33 -3.03 7.78
N TRP A 113 7.07 -4.11 7.55
CA TRP A 113 8.39 -4.31 8.11
C TRP A 113 9.40 -3.27 7.60
N ARG A 114 9.51 -3.08 6.28
CA ARG A 114 10.44 -2.09 5.70
C ARG A 114 10.11 -0.66 6.14
N ALA A 115 8.83 -0.30 6.18
CA ALA A 115 8.42 1.03 6.62
C ALA A 115 8.77 1.29 8.09
N ALA A 116 8.57 0.30 8.96
CA ALA A 116 8.83 0.43 10.40
C ALA A 116 10.33 0.48 10.75
N ILE A 117 11.21 -0.09 9.92
CA ILE A 117 12.68 -0.03 10.14
C ILE A 117 13.35 1.10 9.35
N SER A 118 12.60 1.85 8.56
CA SER A 118 13.11 2.95 7.75
C SER A 118 13.43 4.18 8.59
N SER A 119 14.52 4.87 8.23
CA SER A 119 14.88 6.18 8.80
C SER A 119 14.31 7.37 8.03
N LEU A 120 13.62 7.13 6.91
CA LEU A 120 13.08 8.18 6.07
C LEU A 120 11.87 8.87 6.73
N ASP A 121 11.86 10.19 6.71
CA ASP A 121 10.76 11.02 7.25
C ASP A 121 9.38 10.63 6.71
N PHE A 122 9.33 10.14 5.48
CA PHE A 122 8.08 9.67 4.86
C PHE A 122 7.42 8.53 5.63
N TYR A 123 8.18 7.70 6.35
CA TYR A 123 7.70 6.53 7.10
C TYR A 123 7.74 6.70 8.61
N LYS A 124 8.13 7.86 9.13
CA LYS A 124 8.35 8.10 10.57
C LYS A 124 7.16 7.80 11.49
N TYR A 125 5.94 7.79 10.94
CA TYR A 125 4.72 7.49 11.69
C TYR A 125 4.33 6.00 11.66
N VAL A 126 5.17 5.14 11.05
CA VAL A 126 4.99 3.69 11.07
C VAL A 126 5.82 3.12 12.22
N GLN A 127 5.14 2.90 13.35
CA GLN A 127 5.77 2.35 14.55
C GLN A 127 5.18 0.97 14.84
N VAL A 128 6.04 -0.02 15.00
CA VAL A 128 5.69 -1.42 15.25
C VAL A 128 6.57 -1.95 16.36
N GLU A 129 6.00 -2.75 17.25
CA GLU A 129 6.72 -3.32 18.38
C GLU A 129 7.88 -4.22 17.93
N PRO A 130 9.03 -4.21 18.65
CA PRO A 130 10.23 -4.96 18.25
C PRO A 130 10.00 -6.47 18.06
N GLU A 131 9.13 -7.07 18.86
CA GLU A 131 8.78 -8.48 18.78
C GLU A 131 8.06 -8.80 17.47
N ILE A 132 7.15 -7.92 17.05
CA ILE A 132 6.43 -8.06 15.75
C ILE A 132 7.41 -7.86 14.60
N LEU A 133 8.34 -6.91 14.71
CA LEU A 133 9.36 -6.67 13.68
C LEU A 133 10.26 -7.90 13.47
N GLU A 134 10.67 -8.55 14.54
CA GLU A 134 11.51 -9.75 14.43
C GLU A 134 10.74 -10.95 13.87
N LEU A 135 9.46 -11.11 14.23
CA LEU A 135 8.60 -12.13 13.64
C LEU A 135 8.40 -11.89 12.14
N LEU A 136 8.14 -10.64 11.73
CA LEU A 136 8.04 -10.25 10.33
C LEU A 136 9.35 -10.53 9.58
N ARG A 137 10.50 -10.14 10.16
CA ARG A 137 11.81 -10.35 9.55
C ARG A 137 12.06 -11.83 9.26
N LYS A 138 11.86 -12.72 10.24
CA LYS A 138 12.04 -14.18 10.09
C LYS A 138 11.14 -14.73 8.99
N SER A 139 9.85 -14.44 9.07
CA SER A 139 8.85 -14.91 8.11
C SER A 139 9.15 -14.43 6.68
N LEU A 140 9.59 -13.17 6.51
CA LEU A 140 9.99 -12.62 5.21
C LEU A 140 11.30 -13.23 4.69
N CYS A 141 12.24 -13.54 5.57
CA CYS A 141 13.48 -14.22 5.19
C CYS A 141 13.21 -15.64 4.67
N GLU A 142 12.26 -16.34 5.28
CA GLU A 142 11.80 -17.68 4.92
C GLU A 142 10.75 -17.67 3.79
N LEU A 143 10.25 -16.50 3.38
CA LEU A 143 9.17 -16.33 2.42
C LEU A 143 7.90 -17.11 2.81
N THR A 144 7.63 -17.22 4.10
CA THR A 144 6.47 -17.92 4.67
C THR A 144 5.46 -16.91 5.19
N PRO A 145 4.26 -16.79 4.60
CA PRO A 145 3.27 -15.81 5.03
C PRO A 145 2.63 -16.22 6.37
N PHE A 146 2.27 -15.26 7.20
CA PHE A 146 1.43 -15.50 8.38
C PHE A 146 0.04 -15.96 7.96
N GLU A 147 -0.67 -16.65 8.89
CA GLU A 147 -2.08 -16.97 8.73
C GLU A 147 -2.93 -15.69 8.51
N PRO A 148 -4.08 -15.78 7.81
CA PRO A 148 -4.88 -14.61 7.44
C PRO A 148 -5.28 -13.72 8.62
N HIS A 149 -5.58 -14.30 9.77
CA HIS A 149 -6.02 -13.61 10.98
C HIS A 149 -4.87 -12.96 11.78
N ILE A 150 -3.60 -13.30 11.47
CA ILE A 150 -2.41 -12.71 12.12
C ILE A 150 -1.95 -11.52 11.30
N LEU A 151 -1.87 -10.34 11.91
CA LEU A 151 -1.63 -9.07 11.22
C LEU A 151 -2.50 -8.97 9.95
N PRO A 152 -3.84 -9.07 10.10
CA PRO A 152 -4.74 -9.12 8.95
C PRO A 152 -4.62 -7.86 8.11
N CYS A 153 -4.70 -8.00 6.79
CA CYS A 153 -4.74 -6.86 5.90
C CYS A 153 -6.07 -6.74 5.18
N PHE A 154 -6.67 -5.59 5.33
CA PHE A 154 -7.81 -5.11 4.58
C PHE A 154 -7.29 -4.31 3.39
N MET A 155 -7.86 -4.55 2.24
CA MET A 155 -7.50 -3.85 1.01
C MET A 155 -8.76 -3.22 0.44
N ASP A 156 -8.95 -1.93 0.73
CA ASP A 156 -10.14 -1.19 0.33
C ASP A 156 -9.88 -0.40 -0.96
N ARG A 157 -10.84 -0.41 -1.88
CA ARG A 157 -10.72 0.37 -3.11
C ARG A 157 -10.96 1.85 -2.84
N VAL A 158 -10.02 2.69 -3.24
CA VAL A 158 -10.02 4.12 -2.95
C VAL A 158 -10.46 4.94 -4.15
N PHE A 159 -11.27 5.99 -3.89
CA PHE A 159 -11.66 7.04 -4.85
C PHE A 159 -11.34 8.41 -4.31
N LEU A 160 -11.00 9.33 -5.24
CA LEU A 160 -10.70 10.74 -4.94
C LEU A 160 -11.91 11.67 -5.12
N ASN A 161 -13.01 11.20 -5.67
CA ASN A 161 -14.19 11.99 -5.97
C ASN A 161 -15.45 11.47 -5.28
N SER A 162 -16.44 12.36 -5.06
CA SER A 162 -17.70 12.04 -4.38
C SER A 162 -18.38 10.78 -4.92
N PRO A 163 -18.86 9.88 -4.04
CA PRO A 163 -19.51 8.63 -4.43
C PRO A 163 -20.88 8.80 -5.12
N ASP A 164 -21.42 10.01 -5.19
CA ASP A 164 -22.75 10.28 -5.76
C ASP A 164 -22.76 10.39 -7.29
N LYS A 165 -21.58 10.40 -7.93
CA LYS A 165 -21.46 10.31 -9.39
C LYS A 165 -21.21 8.87 -9.80
N ASN A 166 -21.84 8.42 -10.87
CA ASN A 166 -21.60 7.11 -11.48
C ASN A 166 -20.11 6.85 -11.63
N LEU A 167 -19.59 5.89 -10.83
CA LEU A 167 -18.19 5.50 -10.85
C LEU A 167 -17.76 5.11 -12.26
N SER A 168 -16.92 5.91 -12.88
CA SER A 168 -16.38 5.65 -14.20
C SER A 168 -15.02 4.95 -14.15
N LEU A 169 -14.61 4.34 -15.25
CA LEU A 169 -13.24 3.79 -15.37
C LEU A 169 -12.15 4.87 -15.23
N SER A 170 -12.48 6.15 -15.53
CA SER A 170 -11.58 7.27 -15.32
C SER A 170 -11.32 7.51 -13.83
N ASP A 171 -12.36 7.39 -12.98
CA ASP A 171 -12.23 7.57 -11.53
C ASP A 171 -11.32 6.47 -10.92
N LEU A 172 -11.39 5.24 -11.45
CA LEU A 172 -10.50 4.15 -11.08
C LEU A 172 -9.03 4.45 -11.46
N LYS A 173 -8.79 5.15 -12.56
CA LYS A 173 -7.42 5.55 -12.96
C LYS A 173 -6.88 6.67 -12.10
N GLN A 174 -7.70 7.67 -11.75
CA GLN A 174 -7.28 8.80 -10.91
C GLN A 174 -6.83 8.35 -9.53
N SER A 175 -7.53 7.42 -8.89
CA SER A 175 -7.15 6.92 -7.58
C SER A 175 -5.79 6.21 -7.54
N LYS A 176 -5.30 5.72 -8.68
CA LYS A 176 -3.97 5.10 -8.79
C LYS A 176 -2.82 6.12 -8.80
N SER A 177 -3.13 7.40 -9.02
CA SER A 177 -2.14 8.47 -9.22
C SER A 177 -1.77 9.20 -7.94
N SER A 178 -2.09 8.64 -6.77
CA SER A 178 -1.78 9.25 -5.48
C SER A 178 -1.11 8.25 -4.55
N ILE A 179 -0.12 8.75 -3.80
CA ILE A 179 0.59 8.03 -2.75
C ILE A 179 0.55 8.89 -1.49
N PHE A 180 0.13 8.32 -0.37
CA PHE A 180 0.04 9.03 0.92
C PHE A 180 1.12 8.53 1.88
N ASN A 181 1.59 9.41 2.74
CA ASN A 181 2.49 9.03 3.82
C ASN A 181 1.79 8.01 4.73
N PRO A 182 2.37 6.83 4.93
CA PRO A 182 1.77 5.84 5.81
C PRO A 182 1.85 6.28 7.27
N LYS A 183 0.86 5.86 8.04
CA LYS A 183 0.82 6.16 9.47
C LYS A 183 0.13 5.08 10.28
N LYS A 184 0.58 4.93 11.54
CA LYS A 184 -0.12 4.17 12.56
C LYS A 184 -1.31 4.97 13.09
N THR A 185 -2.43 4.32 13.27
CA THR A 185 -3.69 4.89 13.74
C THR A 185 -4.37 3.92 14.69
N VAL A 186 -5.21 4.42 15.58
CA VAL A 186 -6.06 3.62 16.47
C VAL A 186 -7.51 3.78 16.05
N SER A 187 -8.20 2.68 15.79
CA SER A 187 -9.65 2.71 15.58
C SER A 187 -10.37 3.06 16.88
N LYS A 188 -10.95 4.25 16.97
CA LYS A 188 -11.63 4.73 18.19
C LYS A 188 -12.72 3.77 18.71
N PRO A 189 -13.60 3.19 17.86
CA PRO A 189 -14.65 2.30 18.36
C PRO A 189 -14.12 0.96 18.90
N LEU A 190 -12.99 0.47 18.37
CA LEU A 190 -12.49 -0.87 18.62
C LEU A 190 -11.17 -0.91 19.40
N GLY A 191 -10.51 0.24 19.60
CA GLY A 191 -9.19 0.30 20.22
C GLY A 191 -8.08 -0.43 19.43
N ILE A 192 -8.33 -0.77 18.16
CA ILE A 192 -7.41 -1.57 17.35
C ILE A 192 -6.39 -0.65 16.69
N GLU A 193 -5.12 -0.95 16.90
CA GLU A 193 -4.02 -0.30 16.20
C GLU A 193 -3.82 -0.90 14.82
N TYR A 194 -3.63 -0.04 13.83
CA TYR A 194 -3.32 -0.44 12.46
C TYR A 194 -2.44 0.57 11.76
N VAL A 195 -1.73 0.11 10.74
CA VAL A 195 -0.97 0.96 9.83
C VAL A 195 -1.70 1.02 8.48
N THR A 196 -1.82 2.25 7.96
CA THR A 196 -2.44 2.49 6.65
C THR A 196 -1.40 2.92 5.64
N PHE A 197 -1.44 2.28 4.47
CA PHE A 197 -0.74 2.70 3.26
C PHE A 197 -1.79 2.99 2.18
N ILE A 198 -1.61 4.06 1.40
CA ILE A 198 -2.49 4.37 0.27
C ILE A 198 -1.64 4.60 -0.97
N PHE A 199 -1.74 3.69 -1.91
CA PHE A 199 -1.11 3.74 -3.23
C PHE A 199 -1.75 2.74 -4.19
N GLY A 200 -1.51 2.93 -5.49
CA GLY A 200 -2.03 2.02 -6.52
C GLY A 200 -3.55 1.94 -6.58
N GLY A 201 -4.25 2.91 -5.99
CA GLY A 201 -5.71 2.98 -5.93
C GLY A 201 -6.32 2.13 -4.82
N PHE A 202 -5.54 1.74 -3.83
CA PHE A 202 -5.99 0.97 -2.68
C PHE A 202 -5.54 1.61 -1.38
N GLU A 203 -6.36 1.49 -0.35
CA GLU A 203 -6.02 1.63 1.05
C GLU A 203 -5.68 0.23 1.60
N TRP A 204 -4.44 0.05 2.02
CA TRP A 204 -3.92 -1.17 2.64
C TRP A 204 -3.86 -0.93 4.15
N ARG A 205 -4.83 -1.46 4.91
CA ARG A 205 -4.86 -1.37 6.38
C ARG A 205 -4.39 -2.67 6.99
N ILE A 206 -3.26 -2.61 7.69
CA ILE A 206 -2.65 -3.76 8.35
C ILE A 206 -2.88 -3.60 9.86
N TRP A 207 -3.72 -4.43 10.44
CA TRP A 207 -3.92 -4.44 11.88
C TRP A 207 -2.71 -5.04 12.58
N LEU A 208 -2.29 -4.42 13.69
CA LEU A 208 -1.15 -4.88 14.48
C LEU A 208 -1.53 -5.97 15.50
N HIS A 209 -2.76 -6.43 15.47
CA HIS A 209 -3.33 -7.46 16.33
C HIS A 209 -3.98 -8.55 15.50
N LYS A 210 -4.28 -9.69 16.13
CA LYS A 210 -5.09 -10.72 15.51
C LYS A 210 -6.52 -10.23 15.30
N CYS A 211 -7.16 -10.63 14.22
CA CYS A 211 -8.60 -10.43 14.04
C CYS A 211 -9.40 -11.71 14.34
N SER A 212 -10.72 -11.56 14.52
CA SER A 212 -11.63 -12.67 14.55
C SER A 212 -11.62 -13.39 13.19
N GLU A 213 -11.77 -14.73 13.19
CA GLU A 213 -11.94 -15.54 11.99
C GLU A 213 -13.16 -15.13 11.16
N PHE A 214 -14.13 -14.46 11.77
CA PHE A 214 -15.27 -13.88 11.07
C PHE A 214 -14.83 -13.02 9.87
N TYR A 215 -13.82 -12.16 10.01
CA TYR A 215 -13.33 -11.34 8.90
C TYR A 215 -12.73 -12.14 7.76
N VAL A 216 -12.15 -13.31 8.07
CA VAL A 216 -11.61 -14.26 7.08
C VAL A 216 -12.78 -14.92 6.34
N HIS A 217 -13.78 -15.42 7.06
CA HIS A 217 -14.98 -16.04 6.49
C HIS A 217 -15.76 -15.08 5.60
N GLU A 218 -15.95 -13.83 6.05
CA GLU A 218 -16.61 -12.77 5.28
C GLU A 218 -15.77 -12.25 4.12
N LYS A 219 -14.57 -12.80 3.90
CA LYS A 219 -13.66 -12.41 2.80
C LYS A 219 -13.32 -10.92 2.82
N LYS A 220 -13.28 -10.32 4.01
CA LYS A 220 -12.93 -8.90 4.22
C LYS A 220 -11.44 -8.67 4.31
N VAL A 221 -10.68 -9.71 4.64
CA VAL A 221 -9.21 -9.70 4.66
C VAL A 221 -8.66 -10.61 3.57
N ILE A 222 -7.43 -10.36 3.16
CA ILE A 222 -6.72 -11.23 2.21
C ILE A 222 -6.56 -12.61 2.85
N ASN A 223 -6.98 -13.64 2.13
CA ASN A 223 -7.10 -15.01 2.64
C ASN A 223 -6.85 -16.05 1.54
N PRO A 224 -6.60 -17.33 1.90
CA PRO A 224 -6.26 -18.40 0.97
C PRO A 224 -7.34 -18.76 -0.05
N SER A 225 -8.60 -18.36 0.14
CA SER A 225 -9.66 -18.60 -0.86
C SER A 225 -9.44 -17.83 -2.15
N GLY A 226 -8.52 -16.85 -2.15
CA GLY A 226 -8.29 -15.97 -3.29
C GLY A 226 -9.45 -15.02 -3.61
N VAL A 227 -10.42 -14.92 -2.70
CA VAL A 227 -11.57 -14.01 -2.84
C VAL A 227 -11.49 -12.91 -1.81
N LEU A 228 -11.63 -11.67 -2.26
CA LEU A 228 -11.65 -10.49 -1.40
C LEU A 228 -12.84 -9.61 -1.73
N ILE A 229 -13.63 -9.24 -0.73
CA ILE A 229 -14.70 -8.25 -0.84
C ILE A 229 -14.19 -6.92 -0.29
N SER A 230 -13.86 -6.01 -1.20
CA SER A 230 -13.27 -4.72 -0.93
C SER A 230 -14.35 -3.64 -0.92
N PRO A 231 -14.54 -2.91 0.19
CA PRO A 231 -15.34 -1.69 0.18
C PRO A 231 -14.77 -0.65 -0.79
N ILE A 232 -15.63 0.25 -1.22
CA ILE A 232 -15.24 1.44 -1.97
C ILE A 232 -15.23 2.61 -0.99
N VAL A 233 -14.05 3.18 -0.75
CA VAL A 233 -13.83 4.26 0.22
C VAL A 233 -13.54 5.57 -0.51
N ASN A 234 -14.20 6.66 -0.09
CA ASN A 234 -13.85 8.01 -0.55
C ASN A 234 -12.78 8.61 0.37
N ILE A 235 -11.63 8.98 -0.19
CA ILE A 235 -10.54 9.61 0.58
C ILE A 235 -10.96 10.97 1.14
N GLU A 236 -11.75 11.75 0.42
CA GLU A 236 -12.12 13.13 0.82
C GLU A 236 -12.96 13.15 2.10
N THR A 237 -13.74 12.09 2.35
CA THR A 237 -14.56 11.96 3.56
C THR A 237 -13.86 11.24 4.71
N ASN A 238 -12.66 10.71 4.47
CA ASN A 238 -11.92 9.98 5.49
C ASN A 238 -11.07 10.95 6.31
N GLU A 239 -11.53 11.29 7.52
CA GLU A 239 -10.82 12.19 8.45
C GLU A 239 -9.40 11.73 8.80
N LEU A 240 -9.13 10.41 8.71
CA LEU A 240 -7.81 9.84 8.98
C LEU A 240 -6.75 10.29 7.95
N LEU A 241 -7.19 10.76 6.78
CA LEU A 241 -6.31 11.19 5.70
C LEU A 241 -6.13 12.71 5.65
N ARG A 242 -6.88 13.47 6.45
CA ARG A 242 -6.64 14.90 6.61
C ARG A 242 -5.28 15.10 7.30
N GLY A 243 -4.40 15.88 6.69
CA GLY A 243 -3.04 16.13 7.15
C GLY A 243 -2.01 15.07 6.77
N ALA A 244 -2.35 14.05 5.99
CA ALA A 244 -1.36 13.17 5.39
C ALA A 244 -0.69 13.87 4.20
N GLY A 245 0.65 13.78 4.11
CA GLY A 245 1.36 14.18 2.90
C GLY A 245 0.91 13.33 1.71
N VAL A 246 0.64 13.95 0.58
CA VAL A 246 0.14 13.29 -0.63
C VAL A 246 1.10 13.51 -1.77
N ILE A 247 1.45 12.45 -2.47
CA ILE A 247 2.15 12.52 -3.74
C ILE A 247 1.13 12.27 -4.85
N ALA A 248 0.90 13.25 -5.71
CA ALA A 248 -0.10 13.16 -6.75
C ALA A 248 0.39 13.71 -8.10
N ARG A 249 -0.27 13.30 -9.18
CA ARG A 249 0.01 13.79 -10.51
C ARG A 249 -0.41 15.25 -10.65
N GLY A 250 0.51 16.15 -11.09
CA GLY A 250 0.31 17.59 -11.10
C GLY A 250 -0.94 18.09 -11.83
N ASN A 251 -1.34 17.44 -12.91
CA ASN A 251 -2.53 17.83 -13.69
C ASN A 251 -3.86 17.52 -13.00
N GLU A 252 -3.89 16.59 -12.05
CA GLU A 252 -5.12 16.22 -11.33
C GLU A 252 -5.43 17.19 -10.18
N LEU A 253 -4.43 17.90 -9.68
CA LEU A 253 -4.58 18.92 -8.63
C LEU A 253 -4.94 20.31 -9.18
N LYS A 254 -4.52 20.63 -10.40
CA LYS A 254 -4.83 21.93 -11.04
C LYS A 254 -6.33 22.16 -11.24
N GLY A 255 -7.13 21.09 -11.42
CA GLY A 255 -8.59 21.16 -11.56
C GLY A 255 -9.35 21.45 -10.26
N LYS A 256 -8.69 21.40 -9.10
CA LYS A 256 -9.34 21.51 -7.77
C LYS A 256 -9.04 22.83 -7.03
N GLY A 257 -8.47 23.84 -7.70
CA GLY A 257 -8.26 25.16 -7.08
C GLY A 257 -7.21 25.19 -5.96
N LEU A 258 -6.39 24.18 -5.84
CA LEU A 258 -5.21 24.18 -4.98
C LEU A 258 -4.12 25.00 -5.69
N LYS A 259 -4.11 26.29 -5.40
CA LYS A 259 -3.04 27.22 -5.82
C LYS A 259 -1.86 27.15 -4.86
#